data_607f8f89071ace36cfc64894e99241d2
#
_entry.id   607f8f89071ace36cfc64894e99241d2
#
_cell.length_a   1.000
_cell.length_b   1.000
_cell.length_c   1.000
_cell.angle_alpha   90.00
_cell.angle_beta   90.00
_cell.angle_gamma   90.00
#
_symmetry.space_group_name_H-M   'P 1'
#
loop_
_entity.id
_entity.type
_entity.pdbx_description
1 polymer ?
#
loop_
_entity_poly.entity_id
_entity_poly.type
_entity_poly.pdbx_seq_one_letter_code
_entity_poly.pdbx_strand_id
1 'polypeptide(L)'
;MADAVDAHLVADHLHLWRGQRHVLRGLYVEARAGEFIHLKGANGTGKTSLLRTLAGFLWPEEGEIRWCGQPVGRDRDGYAVAMAYLGHENALKGDLTALENLHYATNLRHATPQSAQRAVLERLGVAAQADLPTRVLSAGQKRRVAMARVLLSRATLWLLDEPFTNLDTQGVTDLAALVAEHTRQGGIALVTSHAAIALAEGQVRELVLA
;
A
#
# COMPACT_ATOMS: atom_id res chain seq x y z
N MET A 1 -15.86 -12.63 -2.73
CA MET A 1 -15.10 -11.94 -1.66
C MET A 1 -14.60 -13.06 -0.76
N ALA A 2 -13.29 -13.32 -0.74
CA ALA A 2 -12.72 -14.14 0.33
C ALA A 2 -12.95 -13.33 1.61
N ASP A 3 -13.51 -13.96 2.61
CA ASP A 3 -13.83 -13.33 3.88
C ASP A 3 -12.56 -12.72 4.47
N ALA A 4 -12.60 -11.45 4.83
CA ALA A 4 -11.48 -10.72 5.43
C ALA A 4 -10.96 -11.39 6.72
N VAL A 5 -11.70 -12.32 7.27
CA VAL A 5 -11.40 -13.07 8.50
C VAL A 5 -10.23 -14.04 8.32
N ASP A 6 -9.93 -14.50 7.09
CA ASP A 6 -8.87 -15.48 6.80
C ASP A 6 -7.69 -14.89 6.00
N ALA A 7 -7.63 -13.56 5.83
CA ALA A 7 -6.53 -12.92 5.12
C ALA A 7 -5.19 -13.19 5.85
N HIS A 8 -4.24 -13.77 5.12
CA HIS A 8 -2.97 -14.18 5.67
C HIS A 8 -1.87 -14.10 4.61
N LEU A 9 -0.86 -13.28 4.88
CA LEU A 9 0.34 -13.16 4.07
C LEU A 9 1.50 -13.83 4.81
N VAL A 10 2.21 -14.70 4.13
CA VAL A 10 3.47 -15.29 4.61
C VAL A 10 4.53 -15.10 3.55
N ALA A 11 5.66 -14.57 3.94
CA ALA A 11 6.88 -14.53 3.14
C ALA A 11 7.96 -15.27 3.92
N ASP A 12 8.42 -16.40 3.39
CA ASP A 12 9.30 -17.31 4.09
C ASP A 12 10.67 -17.40 3.41
N HIS A 13 11.74 -17.22 4.20
CA HIS A 13 13.14 -17.32 3.76
C HIS A 13 13.46 -16.49 2.51
N LEU A 14 12.95 -15.23 2.45
CA LEU A 14 13.20 -14.39 1.28
C LEU A 14 14.66 -13.96 1.18
N HIS A 15 15.30 -14.30 0.06
CA HIS A 15 16.58 -13.77 -0.34
C HIS A 15 16.43 -12.95 -1.61
N LEU A 16 16.95 -11.71 -1.58
CA LEU A 16 16.91 -10.79 -2.73
C LEU A 16 18.25 -10.11 -2.90
N TRP A 17 18.81 -10.18 -4.10
CA TRP A 17 19.98 -9.42 -4.50
C TRP A 17 19.61 -8.27 -5.43
N ARG A 18 20.36 -7.17 -5.33
CA ARG A 18 20.31 -6.02 -6.24
C ARG A 18 21.73 -5.79 -6.75
N GLY A 19 22.01 -6.32 -7.93
CA GLY A 19 23.39 -6.46 -8.40
C GLY A 19 24.19 -7.37 -7.46
N GLN A 20 25.30 -6.87 -6.92
CA GLN A 20 26.12 -7.63 -5.96
C GLN A 20 25.67 -7.50 -4.50
N ARG A 21 24.64 -6.69 -4.22
CA ARG A 21 24.18 -6.44 -2.86
C ARG A 21 23.07 -7.41 -2.48
N HIS A 22 23.29 -8.19 -1.43
CA HIS A 22 22.28 -9.04 -0.79
C HIS A 22 21.40 -8.16 0.12
N VAL A 23 20.20 -7.82 -0.33
CA VAL A 23 19.30 -6.84 0.29
C VAL A 23 18.37 -7.47 1.31
N LEU A 24 17.78 -8.62 0.96
CA LEU A 24 16.97 -9.42 1.89
C LEU A 24 17.73 -10.73 2.15
N ARG A 25 17.87 -11.11 3.42
CA ARG A 25 18.74 -12.22 3.84
C ARG A 25 17.96 -13.21 4.69
N GLY A 26 17.27 -14.17 4.07
CA GLY A 26 16.45 -15.16 4.76
C GLY A 26 15.30 -14.52 5.55
N LEU A 27 14.71 -13.45 5.01
CA LEU A 27 13.71 -12.67 5.73
C LEU A 27 12.40 -13.46 5.84
N TYR A 28 11.87 -13.49 7.07
CA TYR A 28 10.53 -14.00 7.36
C TYR A 28 9.58 -12.86 7.69
N VAL A 29 8.41 -12.83 7.04
CA VAL A 29 7.32 -11.91 7.33
C VAL A 29 6.02 -12.69 7.35
N GLU A 30 5.25 -12.53 8.39
CA GLU A 30 3.89 -13.02 8.49
C GLU A 30 2.96 -11.86 8.84
N ALA A 31 1.80 -11.78 8.19
CA ALA A 31 0.78 -10.78 8.47
C ALA A 31 -0.61 -11.39 8.38
N ARG A 32 -1.44 -11.15 9.38
CA ARG A 32 -2.80 -11.68 9.52
C ARG A 32 -3.84 -10.58 9.44
N ALA A 33 -5.07 -10.96 9.15
CA ALA A 33 -6.22 -10.05 9.15
C ALA A 33 -6.23 -9.17 10.41
N GLY A 34 -6.44 -7.87 10.21
CA GLY A 34 -6.44 -6.87 11.28
C GLY A 34 -5.08 -6.32 11.68
N GLU A 35 -3.97 -6.87 11.14
CA GLU A 35 -2.64 -6.40 11.51
C GLU A 35 -2.17 -5.16 10.75
N PHE A 36 -1.61 -4.23 11.50
CA PHE A 36 -0.79 -3.14 10.99
C PHE A 36 0.68 -3.44 11.30
N ILE A 37 1.50 -3.53 10.27
CA ILE A 37 2.95 -3.77 10.39
C ILE A 37 3.70 -2.51 9.96
N HIS A 38 4.42 -1.91 10.89
CA HIS A 38 5.34 -0.81 10.61
C HIS A 38 6.73 -1.35 10.30
N LEU A 39 7.15 -1.22 9.02
CA LEU A 39 8.48 -1.61 8.57
C LEU A 39 9.48 -0.52 8.92
N LYS A 40 10.35 -0.78 9.88
CA LYS A 40 11.42 0.12 10.34
C LYS A 40 12.79 -0.31 9.81
N GLY A 41 13.74 0.59 9.83
CA GLY A 41 15.13 0.36 9.45
C GLY A 41 15.76 1.60 8.82
N ALA A 42 17.08 1.66 8.80
CA ALA A 42 17.83 2.75 8.16
C ALA A 42 17.54 2.85 6.66
N ASN A 43 17.93 3.96 6.03
CA ASN A 43 17.84 4.09 4.58
C ASN A 43 18.72 3.02 3.92
N GLY A 44 18.17 2.37 2.90
CA GLY A 44 18.86 1.32 2.17
C GLY A 44 18.84 -0.07 2.81
N THR A 45 18.16 -0.31 3.95
CA THR A 45 18.03 -1.67 4.54
C THR A 45 17.11 -2.61 3.75
N GLY A 46 16.43 -2.12 2.70
CA GLY A 46 15.60 -2.98 1.86
C GLY A 46 14.09 -2.86 2.07
N LYS A 47 13.59 -1.90 2.86
CA LYS A 47 12.14 -1.69 3.10
C LYS A 47 11.32 -1.63 1.82
N THR A 48 11.68 -0.72 0.90
CA THR A 48 11.03 -0.61 -0.41
C THR A 48 11.20 -1.88 -1.24
N SER A 49 12.37 -2.54 -1.17
CA SER A 49 12.60 -3.80 -1.87
C SER A 49 11.69 -4.90 -1.35
N LEU A 50 11.53 -5.00 -0.02
CA LEU A 50 10.59 -5.94 0.59
C LEU A 50 9.17 -5.68 0.12
N LEU A 51 8.67 -4.44 0.21
CA LEU A 51 7.31 -4.11 -0.25
C LEU A 51 7.13 -4.43 -1.74
N ARG A 52 8.12 -4.15 -2.59
CA ARG A 52 8.08 -4.50 -4.02
C ARG A 52 8.13 -6.01 -4.27
N THR A 53 8.84 -6.76 -3.44
CA THR A 53 8.88 -8.22 -3.51
C THR A 53 7.53 -8.79 -3.10
N LEU A 54 6.94 -8.31 -1.99
CA LEU A 54 5.60 -8.69 -1.58
C LEU A 54 4.54 -8.28 -2.62
N ALA A 55 4.71 -7.15 -3.31
CA ALA A 55 3.81 -6.72 -4.38
C ALA A 55 3.97 -7.53 -5.69
N GLY A 56 4.95 -8.45 -5.77
CA GLY A 56 5.22 -9.23 -6.97
C GLY A 56 5.94 -8.45 -8.09
N PHE A 57 6.48 -7.25 -7.79
CA PHE A 57 7.27 -6.46 -8.75
C PHE A 57 8.76 -6.86 -8.79
N LEU A 58 9.22 -7.53 -7.76
CA LEU A 58 10.53 -8.14 -7.67
C LEU A 58 10.36 -9.60 -7.27
N TRP A 59 11.11 -10.48 -7.88
CA TRP A 59 11.13 -11.89 -7.51
C TRP A 59 12.34 -12.16 -6.63
N PRO A 60 12.15 -12.79 -5.47
CA PRO A 60 13.25 -13.25 -4.66
C PRO A 60 13.99 -14.40 -5.40
N GLU A 61 15.29 -14.49 -5.22
CA GLU A 61 16.08 -15.60 -5.76
C GLU A 61 15.84 -16.90 -4.97
N GLU A 62 15.50 -16.77 -3.68
CA GLU A 62 15.15 -17.88 -2.79
C GLU A 62 14.00 -17.47 -1.87
N GLY A 63 13.24 -18.46 -1.42
CA GLY A 63 12.08 -18.27 -0.57
C GLY A 63 10.76 -18.22 -1.34
N GLU A 64 9.67 -18.09 -0.60
CA GLU A 64 8.32 -18.13 -1.17
C GLU A 64 7.41 -17.12 -0.51
N ILE A 65 6.50 -16.56 -1.28
CA ILE A 65 5.41 -15.70 -0.78
C ILE A 65 4.10 -16.45 -0.98
N ARG A 66 3.31 -16.54 0.09
CA ARG A 66 1.99 -17.16 0.10
C ARG A 66 0.94 -16.16 0.54
N TRP A 67 -0.19 -16.20 -0.14
CA TRP A 67 -1.41 -15.48 0.22
C TRP A 67 -2.52 -16.47 0.51
N CYS A 68 -3.10 -16.43 1.71
CA CYS A 68 -4.12 -17.36 2.17
C CYS A 68 -3.72 -18.83 1.93
N GLY A 69 -2.45 -19.16 2.26
CA GLY A 69 -1.87 -20.50 2.12
C GLY A 69 -1.44 -20.90 0.70
N GLN A 70 -1.78 -20.11 -0.33
CA GLN A 70 -1.42 -20.41 -1.72
C GLN A 70 -0.19 -19.60 -2.16
N PRO A 71 0.80 -20.23 -2.83
CA PRO A 71 1.91 -19.51 -3.44
C PRO A 71 1.42 -18.43 -4.40
N VAL A 72 1.87 -17.20 -4.24
CA VAL A 72 1.49 -16.05 -5.08
C VAL A 72 1.79 -16.29 -6.56
N GLY A 73 2.83 -17.08 -6.86
CA GLY A 73 3.19 -17.45 -8.24
C GLY A 73 2.15 -18.30 -8.96
N ARG A 74 1.25 -19.00 -8.23
CA ARG A 74 0.20 -19.86 -8.81
C ARG A 74 -1.05 -19.10 -9.23
N ASP A 75 -1.40 -18.04 -8.49
CA ASP A 75 -2.56 -17.19 -8.78
C ASP A 75 -2.16 -15.71 -8.64
N ARG A 76 -1.44 -15.21 -9.64
CA ARG A 76 -0.97 -13.82 -9.69
C ARG A 76 -2.11 -12.82 -9.82
N ASP A 77 -3.13 -13.17 -10.58
CA ASP A 77 -4.25 -12.29 -10.84
C ASP A 77 -5.14 -12.14 -9.60
N GLY A 78 -5.46 -13.25 -8.92
CA GLY A 78 -6.17 -13.22 -7.66
C GLY A 78 -5.42 -12.46 -6.57
N TYR A 79 -4.11 -12.66 -6.46
CA TYR A 79 -3.28 -11.90 -5.54
C TYR A 79 -3.23 -10.40 -5.89
N ALA A 80 -3.08 -10.05 -7.16
CA ALA A 80 -3.08 -8.66 -7.61
C ALA A 80 -4.40 -7.94 -7.31
N VAL A 81 -5.53 -8.65 -7.34
CA VAL A 81 -6.84 -8.11 -6.91
C VAL A 81 -6.89 -7.92 -5.38
N ALA A 82 -6.33 -8.86 -4.62
CA ALA A 82 -6.33 -8.80 -3.16
C ALA A 82 -5.38 -7.72 -2.60
N MET A 83 -4.42 -7.21 -3.39
CA MET A 83 -3.35 -6.33 -2.95
C MET A 83 -3.45 -4.93 -3.59
N ALA A 84 -3.18 -3.88 -2.81
CA ALA A 84 -2.92 -2.54 -3.30
C ALA A 84 -1.53 -2.07 -2.89
N TYR A 85 -0.79 -1.50 -3.85
CA TYR A 85 0.53 -0.96 -3.63
C TYR A 85 0.55 0.56 -3.85
N LEU A 86 1.07 1.29 -2.87
CA LEU A 86 1.43 2.70 -2.98
C LEU A 86 2.93 2.84 -2.81
N GLY A 87 3.63 3.12 -3.90
CA GLY A 87 5.08 3.32 -3.87
C GLY A 87 5.50 4.73 -3.44
N HIS A 88 6.79 4.96 -3.41
CA HIS A 88 7.35 6.30 -3.17
C HIS A 88 6.86 7.30 -4.23
N GLU A 89 6.82 6.89 -5.48
CA GLU A 89 6.20 7.65 -6.56
C GLU A 89 4.68 7.43 -6.59
N ASN A 90 3.92 8.49 -6.83
CA ASN A 90 2.46 8.45 -6.82
C ASN A 90 1.85 7.69 -8.01
N ALA A 91 2.64 7.41 -9.07
CA ALA A 91 2.21 6.74 -10.29
C ALA A 91 0.94 7.36 -10.90
N LEU A 92 0.87 8.69 -10.94
CA LEU A 92 -0.20 9.46 -11.57
C LEU A 92 0.25 9.94 -12.95
N LYS A 93 -0.68 9.92 -13.90
CA LYS A 93 -0.49 10.50 -15.24
C LYS A 93 -0.73 12.01 -15.17
N GLY A 94 0.32 12.81 -15.35
CA GLY A 94 0.32 14.26 -15.14
C GLY A 94 -0.74 15.02 -15.95
N ASP A 95 -0.98 14.58 -17.18
CA ASP A 95 -1.92 15.24 -18.10
C ASP A 95 -3.38 14.88 -17.85
N LEU A 96 -3.63 13.81 -17.10
CA LEU A 96 -4.97 13.41 -16.69
C LEU A 96 -5.38 14.12 -15.40
N THR A 97 -6.67 14.42 -15.28
CA THR A 97 -7.27 14.92 -14.05
C THR A 97 -7.18 13.88 -12.92
N ALA A 98 -7.42 14.30 -11.67
CA ALA A 98 -7.48 13.38 -10.56
C ALA A 98 -8.55 12.30 -10.77
N LEU A 99 -9.75 12.68 -11.24
CA LEU A 99 -10.84 11.74 -11.56
C LEU A 99 -10.47 10.77 -12.67
N GLU A 100 -9.85 11.24 -13.77
CA GLU A 100 -9.42 10.36 -14.85
C GLU A 100 -8.37 9.36 -14.39
N ASN A 101 -7.41 9.80 -13.55
CA ASN A 101 -6.44 8.89 -12.95
C ASN A 101 -7.13 7.80 -12.11
N LEU A 102 -8.15 8.17 -11.30
CA LEU A 102 -8.93 7.21 -10.52
C LEU A 102 -9.74 6.29 -11.44
N HIS A 103 -10.41 6.84 -12.45
CA HIS A 103 -11.20 6.08 -13.41
C HIS A 103 -10.36 4.97 -14.08
N TYR A 104 -9.18 5.32 -14.62
CA TYR A 104 -8.29 4.32 -15.21
C TYR A 104 -7.83 3.27 -14.20
N ALA A 105 -7.41 3.68 -13.00
CA ALA A 105 -6.88 2.76 -12.01
C ALA A 105 -7.93 1.77 -11.46
N THR A 106 -9.16 2.24 -11.28
CA THR A 106 -10.23 1.42 -10.70
C THR A 106 -10.89 0.51 -11.73
N ASN A 107 -11.16 1.01 -12.94
CA ASN A 107 -11.89 0.24 -13.96
C ASN A 107 -11.10 -0.95 -14.53
N LEU A 108 -9.77 -0.97 -14.32
CA LEU A 108 -8.96 -2.16 -14.59
C LEU A 108 -9.26 -3.32 -13.62
N ARG A 109 -9.85 -3.02 -12.46
CA ARG A 109 -10.15 -4.01 -11.41
C ARG A 109 -11.65 -4.30 -11.31
N HIS A 110 -12.43 -3.24 -11.21
CA HIS A 110 -13.90 -3.30 -11.12
C HIS A 110 -14.50 -1.95 -11.49
N ALA A 111 -15.70 -1.97 -12.07
CA ALA A 111 -16.41 -0.74 -12.37
C ALA A 111 -16.69 0.07 -11.10
N THR A 112 -16.24 1.33 -11.10
CA THR A 112 -16.42 2.24 -9.95
C THR A 112 -17.15 3.49 -10.44
N PRO A 113 -18.36 3.78 -9.94
CA PRO A 113 -19.09 4.97 -10.32
C PRO A 113 -18.31 6.25 -9.96
N GLN A 114 -18.44 7.28 -10.80
CA GLN A 114 -17.75 8.55 -10.59
C GLN A 114 -18.14 9.20 -9.24
N SER A 115 -19.39 9.01 -8.80
CA SER A 115 -19.84 9.48 -7.48
C SER A 115 -19.00 8.90 -6.34
N ALA A 116 -18.67 7.61 -6.38
CA ALA A 116 -17.81 6.98 -5.40
C ALA A 116 -16.36 7.51 -5.46
N GLN A 117 -15.86 7.78 -6.65
CA GLN A 117 -14.54 8.40 -6.84
C GLN A 117 -14.49 9.81 -6.23
N ARG A 118 -15.53 10.63 -6.48
CA ARG A 118 -15.64 11.98 -5.90
C ARG A 118 -15.75 11.92 -4.37
N ALA A 119 -16.54 11.02 -3.81
CA ALA A 119 -16.69 10.84 -2.37
C ALA A 119 -15.35 10.49 -1.69
N VAL A 120 -14.52 9.65 -2.32
CA VAL A 120 -13.19 9.34 -1.79
C VAL A 120 -12.25 10.54 -1.88
N LEU A 121 -12.29 11.33 -2.97
CA LEU A 121 -11.51 12.58 -3.05
C LEU A 121 -11.94 13.60 -1.99
N GLU A 122 -13.24 13.70 -1.71
CA GLU A 122 -13.77 14.54 -0.63
C GLU A 122 -13.27 14.08 0.74
N ARG A 123 -13.36 12.78 1.02
CA ARG A 123 -12.83 12.17 2.26
C ARG A 123 -11.33 12.44 2.46
N LEU A 124 -10.57 12.55 1.38
CA LEU A 124 -9.15 12.87 1.40
C LEU A 124 -8.84 14.37 1.32
N GLY A 125 -9.85 15.24 1.31
CA GLY A 125 -9.69 16.70 1.29
C GLY A 125 -9.13 17.25 -0.04
N VAL A 126 -9.38 16.57 -1.16
CA VAL A 126 -8.92 16.96 -2.51
C VAL A 126 -10.06 17.00 -3.53
N ALA A 127 -11.30 17.20 -3.08
CA ALA A 127 -12.47 17.28 -3.96
C ALA A 127 -12.38 18.45 -4.96
N ALA A 128 -11.88 19.60 -4.51
CA ALA A 128 -11.71 20.79 -5.36
C ALA A 128 -10.71 20.57 -6.51
N GLN A 129 -9.83 19.58 -6.41
CA GLN A 129 -8.83 19.23 -7.40
C GLN A 129 -9.28 18.11 -8.34
N ALA A 130 -10.50 17.59 -8.19
CA ALA A 130 -11.02 16.43 -8.90
C ALA A 130 -10.88 16.56 -10.43
N ASP A 131 -11.19 17.71 -10.96
CA ASP A 131 -11.23 17.99 -12.40
C ASP A 131 -9.96 18.73 -12.91
N LEU A 132 -8.92 18.86 -12.05
CA LEU A 132 -7.65 19.46 -12.43
C LEU A 132 -6.63 18.39 -12.88
N PRO A 133 -5.81 18.67 -13.93
CA PRO A 133 -4.70 17.82 -14.31
C PRO A 133 -3.72 17.62 -13.15
N THR A 134 -3.30 16.37 -12.92
CA THR A 134 -2.48 16.09 -11.73
C THR A 134 -1.11 16.74 -11.75
N ARG A 135 -0.59 17.18 -12.91
CA ARG A 135 0.67 17.93 -13.00
C ARG A 135 0.63 19.27 -12.22
N VAL A 136 -0.52 19.91 -12.11
CA VAL A 136 -0.66 21.20 -11.41
C VAL A 136 -0.92 21.06 -9.91
N LEU A 137 -1.14 19.86 -9.41
CA LEU A 137 -1.37 19.59 -8.00
C LEU A 137 -0.08 19.67 -7.19
N SER A 138 -0.18 20.10 -5.93
CA SER A 138 0.93 20.02 -4.98
C SER A 138 1.35 18.57 -4.71
N ALA A 139 2.53 18.36 -4.14
CA ALA A 139 3.02 17.03 -3.80
C ALA A 139 2.07 16.30 -2.82
N GLY A 140 1.56 17.00 -1.81
CA GLY A 140 0.60 16.47 -0.85
C GLY A 140 -0.75 16.12 -1.50
N GLN A 141 -1.27 16.98 -2.40
CA GLN A 141 -2.49 16.69 -3.14
C GLN A 141 -2.32 15.46 -4.04
N LYS A 142 -1.19 15.34 -4.74
CA LYS A 142 -0.85 14.13 -5.52
C LYS A 142 -0.81 12.89 -4.64
N ARG A 143 -0.24 12.99 -3.43
CA ARG A 143 -0.18 11.87 -2.47
C ARG A 143 -1.57 11.43 -2.04
N ARG A 144 -2.47 12.39 -1.76
CA ARG A 144 -3.87 12.12 -1.41
C ARG A 144 -4.63 11.47 -2.58
N VAL A 145 -4.44 11.92 -3.82
CA VAL A 145 -5.03 11.28 -5.02
C VAL A 145 -4.49 9.86 -5.21
N ALA A 146 -3.20 9.64 -5.00
CA ALA A 146 -2.61 8.30 -5.08
C ALA A 146 -3.18 7.37 -3.99
N MET A 147 -3.45 7.89 -2.79
CA MET A 147 -4.12 7.13 -1.72
C MET A 147 -5.60 6.83 -2.06
N ALA A 148 -6.29 7.72 -2.77
CA ALA A 148 -7.63 7.46 -3.26
C ALA A 148 -7.71 6.19 -4.13
N ARG A 149 -6.67 5.90 -4.92
CA ARG A 149 -6.57 4.64 -5.69
C ARG A 149 -6.51 3.41 -4.78
N VAL A 150 -5.78 3.50 -3.66
CA VAL A 150 -5.70 2.42 -2.68
C VAL A 150 -7.08 2.17 -2.05
N LEU A 151 -7.75 3.22 -1.59
CA LEU A 151 -9.09 3.12 -1.00
C LEU A 151 -10.11 2.52 -1.98
N LEU A 152 -10.08 2.96 -3.23
CA LEU A 152 -11.00 2.49 -4.26
C LEU A 152 -10.68 1.09 -4.77
N SER A 153 -9.50 0.56 -4.51
CA SER A 153 -9.09 -0.78 -4.96
C SER A 153 -9.87 -1.91 -4.28
N ARG A 154 -10.44 -1.66 -3.10
CA ARG A 154 -11.09 -2.66 -2.22
C ARG A 154 -10.16 -3.82 -1.85
N ALA A 155 -8.86 -3.61 -1.95
CA ALA A 155 -7.86 -4.63 -1.65
C ALA A 155 -7.78 -4.89 -0.14
N THR A 156 -7.65 -6.15 0.23
CA THR A 156 -7.51 -6.58 1.63
C THR A 156 -6.09 -6.33 2.16
N LEU A 157 -5.08 -6.43 1.30
CA LEU A 157 -3.68 -6.18 1.64
C LEU A 157 -3.22 -4.84 1.10
N TRP A 158 -2.78 -3.94 1.99
CA TRP A 158 -2.17 -2.67 1.64
C TRP A 158 -0.66 -2.69 1.87
N LEU A 159 0.10 -2.40 0.84
CA LEU A 159 1.55 -2.27 0.87
C LEU A 159 1.89 -0.80 0.58
N LEU A 160 2.24 -0.04 1.61
CA LEU A 160 2.37 1.42 1.55
C LEU A 160 3.81 1.86 1.82
N ASP A 161 4.47 2.38 0.78
CA ASP A 161 5.85 2.88 0.87
C ASP A 161 5.86 4.38 1.10
N GLU A 162 6.22 4.80 2.33
CA GLU A 162 6.26 6.20 2.79
C GLU A 162 4.95 6.98 2.53
N PRO A 163 3.76 6.46 2.89
CA PRO A 163 2.48 7.06 2.52
C PRO A 163 2.26 8.47 3.06
N PHE A 164 2.94 8.84 4.14
CA PHE A 164 2.78 10.11 4.85
C PHE A 164 3.65 11.25 4.29
N THR A 165 4.55 10.96 3.34
CA THR A 165 5.45 11.94 2.76
C THR A 165 4.69 13.06 2.05
N ASN A 166 5.13 14.31 2.25
CA ASN A 166 4.54 15.54 1.71
C ASN A 166 3.13 15.87 2.24
N LEU A 167 2.68 15.22 3.30
CA LEU A 167 1.44 15.58 3.99
C LEU A 167 1.73 16.54 5.16
N ASP A 168 0.79 17.43 5.41
CA ASP A 168 0.74 18.23 6.63
C ASP A 168 0.30 17.37 7.84
N THR A 169 0.40 17.90 9.03
CA THR A 169 0.07 17.18 10.28
C THR A 169 -1.35 16.61 10.25
N GLN A 170 -2.33 17.38 9.75
CA GLN A 170 -3.70 16.91 9.63
C GLN A 170 -3.81 15.77 8.62
N GLY A 171 -3.15 15.87 7.47
CA GLY A 171 -3.13 14.84 6.45
C GLY A 171 -2.47 13.54 6.93
N VAL A 172 -1.45 13.63 7.77
CA VAL A 172 -0.87 12.44 8.43
C VAL A 172 -1.89 11.78 9.36
N THR A 173 -2.57 12.58 10.19
CA THR A 173 -3.61 12.07 11.11
C THR A 173 -4.76 11.41 10.35
N ASP A 174 -5.28 12.07 9.32
CA ASP A 174 -6.38 11.56 8.51
C ASP A 174 -6.01 10.24 7.82
N LEU A 175 -4.80 10.19 7.24
CA LEU A 175 -4.34 8.98 6.57
C LEU A 175 -4.08 7.83 7.55
N ALA A 176 -3.52 8.12 8.72
CA ALA A 176 -3.33 7.12 9.77
C ALA A 176 -4.68 6.54 10.24
N ALA A 177 -5.71 7.39 10.39
CA ALA A 177 -7.06 6.95 10.72
C ALA A 177 -7.66 6.02 9.64
N LEU A 178 -7.42 6.31 8.35
CA LEU A 178 -7.85 5.45 7.24
C LEU A 178 -7.19 4.08 7.26
N VAL A 179 -5.88 4.02 7.55
CA VAL A 179 -5.16 2.74 7.67
C VAL A 179 -5.66 1.95 8.89
N ALA A 180 -5.89 2.62 10.02
CA ALA A 180 -6.45 2.00 11.22
C ALA A 180 -7.88 1.47 10.99
N GLU A 181 -8.70 2.20 10.23
CA GLU A 181 -10.03 1.73 9.85
C GLU A 181 -9.96 0.48 8.98
N HIS A 182 -9.06 0.47 7.98
CA HIS A 182 -8.84 -0.69 7.12
C HIS A 182 -8.47 -1.94 7.92
N THR A 183 -7.53 -1.83 8.84
CA THR A 183 -7.12 -2.98 9.68
C THR A 183 -8.23 -3.40 10.64
N ARG A 184 -8.97 -2.47 11.25
CA ARG A 184 -10.15 -2.82 12.08
C ARG A 184 -11.23 -3.55 11.32
N GLN A 185 -11.32 -3.37 10.01
CA GLN A 185 -12.24 -4.09 9.12
C GLN A 185 -11.69 -5.44 8.63
N GLY A 186 -10.57 -5.91 9.20
CA GLY A 186 -9.94 -7.18 8.84
C GLY A 186 -8.93 -7.07 7.70
N GLY A 187 -8.63 -5.87 7.20
CA GLY A 187 -7.54 -5.67 6.24
C GLY A 187 -6.16 -5.83 6.89
N ILE A 188 -5.14 -5.95 6.06
CA ILE A 188 -3.72 -6.00 6.45
C ILE A 188 -3.03 -4.77 5.86
N ALA A 189 -2.20 -4.09 6.65
CA ALA A 189 -1.38 -2.99 6.17
C ALA A 189 0.09 -3.17 6.56
N LEU A 190 0.99 -3.18 5.56
CA LEU A 190 2.43 -3.06 5.77
C LEU A 190 2.85 -1.66 5.31
N VAL A 191 3.44 -0.90 6.21
CA VAL A 191 3.73 0.54 5.98
C VAL A 191 5.18 0.84 6.33
N THR A 192 5.91 1.47 5.40
CA THR A 192 7.17 2.12 5.74
C THR A 192 6.91 3.58 6.13
N SER A 193 7.60 4.07 7.15
CA SER A 193 7.58 5.49 7.49
C SER A 193 8.80 5.86 8.31
N HIS A 194 9.32 7.07 8.09
CA HIS A 194 10.32 7.69 8.96
C HIS A 194 9.68 8.44 10.14
N ALA A 195 8.41 8.84 10.01
CA ALA A 195 7.67 9.48 11.08
C ALA A 195 7.11 8.44 12.05
N ALA A 196 7.01 8.80 13.32
CA ALA A 196 6.23 8.02 14.28
C ALA A 196 4.76 8.04 13.84
N ILE A 197 4.17 6.86 13.62
CA ILE A 197 2.77 6.74 13.28
C ILE A 197 2.00 6.69 14.59
N ALA A 198 1.28 7.75 14.90
CA ALA A 198 0.41 7.81 16.08
C ALA A 198 -0.86 6.99 15.81
N LEU A 199 -0.76 5.68 15.99
CA LEU A 199 -1.91 4.77 16.11
C LEU A 199 -2.10 4.41 17.58
N ALA A 200 -3.32 4.03 17.97
CA ALA A 200 -3.59 3.60 19.33
C ALA A 200 -2.63 2.47 19.76
N GLU A 201 -2.12 2.55 20.99
CA GLU A 201 -1.20 1.56 21.56
C GLU A 201 -1.79 0.14 21.41
N GLY A 202 -0.96 -0.80 20.97
CA GLY A 202 -1.32 -2.22 20.81
C GLY A 202 -1.80 -2.63 19.41
N GLN A 203 -1.98 -1.69 18.47
CA GLN A 203 -2.41 -2.00 17.09
C GLN A 203 -1.26 -2.10 16.08
N VAL A 204 -0.04 -1.76 16.47
CA VAL A 204 1.12 -1.70 15.57
C VAL A 204 2.13 -2.75 15.96
N ARG A 205 2.40 -3.68 15.05
CA ARG A 205 3.55 -4.57 15.13
C ARG A 205 4.72 -3.97 14.34
N GLU A 206 5.88 -3.86 14.97
CA GLU A 206 7.09 -3.36 14.31
C GLU A 206 7.89 -4.52 13.73
N LEU A 207 8.32 -4.36 12.48
CA LEU A 207 9.30 -5.24 11.83
C LEU A 207 10.53 -4.40 11.49
N VAL A 208 11.66 -4.69 12.13
CA VAL A 208 12.91 -3.97 11.92
C VAL A 208 13.78 -4.71 10.91
N LEU A 209 14.11 -4.03 9.81
CA LEU A 209 15.07 -4.50 8.82
C LEU A 209 16.48 -3.95 9.18
N ALA A 210 17.45 -4.84 9.29
CA ALA A 210 18.84 -4.56 9.66
C ALA A 210 19.80 -4.70 8.46
#